data_0f8a97545afaf00cfda05192f2625eef
#
_entry.id   0f8a97545afaf00cfda05192f2625eef
#
_cell.length_a   1.000
_cell.length_b   1.000
_cell.length_c   1.000
_cell.angle_alpha   90.00
_cell.angle_beta   90.00
_cell.angle_gamma   90.00
#
_symmetry.space_group_name_H-M   'P 1'
#
loop_
_entity.id
_entity.type
_entity.pdbx_description
1 polymer ?
#
loop_
_entity_poly.entity_id
_entity_poly.type
_entity_poly.pdbx_seq_one_letter_code
_entity_poly.pdbx_strand_id
1 'polypeptide(L)'
;MVKEQQVHDHGFVRLIDIMGDDNSIADAARVSYGEGTRSVSDNRNLVRYLVRHKHTSPLEMVEVKFHLKLPIFVMRQLARHRTASLNEYSGRYSIMSNDCYVPELNYIQPQSQTNNQGRGDGLSDSWKVKYQQTIREFKDKCLTAYDFLLGNESVAHGGLTRELARTVLPVSNYTECYWKIDLHNFFHFCRLRMDDHAQQEIQDYAKVMYEMVKPEVPAAAEAFEDYIYNSVNMSRMEMDALQYAMKSFPDMKTYIKNLKNAEDINFGLSKREWKELVEKLK
;
A
#
# COMPACT_ATOMS: atom_id res chain seq x y z
N MET A 1 17.06 -1.41 -15.74
CA MET A 1 17.75 -0.88 -14.53
C MET A 1 16.84 -1.10 -13.34
N VAL A 2 17.37 -1.57 -12.21
CA VAL A 2 16.59 -1.69 -10.96
C VAL A 2 16.19 -0.28 -10.53
N LYS A 3 14.87 -0.05 -10.37
CA LYS A 3 14.35 1.23 -9.85
C LYS A 3 14.48 1.20 -8.34
N GLU A 4 15.16 2.17 -7.75
CA GLU A 4 15.32 2.32 -6.30
C GLU A 4 14.88 3.71 -5.87
N GLN A 5 14.20 3.79 -4.73
CA GLN A 5 13.83 5.05 -4.08
C GLN A 5 14.06 4.94 -2.57
N GLN A 6 14.70 5.97 -2.01
CA GLN A 6 14.87 6.10 -0.56
C GLN A 6 13.53 6.41 0.11
N VAL A 7 13.32 5.82 1.30
CA VAL A 7 12.16 6.05 2.14
C VAL A 7 12.65 6.25 3.58
N HIS A 8 12.28 7.36 4.19
CA HIS A 8 12.76 7.79 5.50
C HIS A 8 14.30 7.96 5.56
N ASP A 9 14.87 7.87 6.76
CA ASP A 9 16.28 8.16 7.02
C ASP A 9 17.24 7.09 6.48
N HIS A 10 16.87 5.81 6.52
CA HIS A 10 17.76 4.70 6.13
C HIS A 10 17.08 3.63 5.26
N GLY A 11 15.79 3.76 5.01
CA GLY A 11 15.02 2.79 4.27
C GLY A 11 15.07 2.97 2.75
N PHE A 12 14.67 1.95 2.02
CA PHE A 12 14.51 2.01 0.57
C PHE A 12 13.44 1.02 0.06
N VAL A 13 12.96 1.30 -1.13
CA VAL A 13 12.20 0.38 -1.97
C VAL A 13 12.95 0.17 -3.26
N ARG A 14 13.19 -1.07 -3.65
CA ARG A 14 13.69 -1.46 -4.99
C ARG A 14 12.67 -2.34 -5.68
N LEU A 15 12.24 -1.96 -6.86
CA LEU A 15 11.52 -2.86 -7.76
C LEU A 15 12.54 -3.75 -8.45
N ILE A 16 12.55 -5.04 -8.08
CA ILE A 16 13.53 -6.01 -8.59
C ILE A 16 13.06 -6.59 -9.91
N ASP A 17 11.77 -6.94 -9.97
CA ASP A 17 11.22 -7.66 -11.12
C ASP A 17 9.71 -7.51 -11.15
N ILE A 18 9.14 -7.54 -12.35
CA ILE A 18 7.71 -7.65 -12.59
C ILE A 18 7.48 -8.64 -13.74
N MET A 19 6.65 -9.63 -13.49
CA MET A 19 6.24 -10.61 -14.50
C MET A 19 4.85 -10.23 -15.01
N GLY A 20 4.73 -9.99 -16.31
CA GLY A 20 3.47 -9.62 -16.94
C GLY A 20 3.20 -8.12 -16.95
N ASP A 21 2.11 -7.77 -17.64
CA ASP A 21 1.64 -6.41 -17.89
C ASP A 21 0.10 -6.41 -18.08
N ASP A 22 -0.48 -5.28 -18.50
CA ASP A 22 -1.90 -5.19 -18.83
C ASP A 22 -2.35 -6.16 -19.94
N ASN A 23 -1.45 -6.53 -20.88
CA ASN A 23 -1.77 -7.51 -21.91
C ASN A 23 -1.86 -8.92 -21.32
N SER A 24 -0.97 -9.24 -20.39
CA SER A 24 -0.99 -10.52 -19.67
C SER A 24 -2.31 -10.72 -18.92
N ILE A 25 -2.85 -9.66 -18.30
CA ILE A 25 -4.18 -9.67 -17.65
C ILE A 25 -5.28 -9.93 -18.66
N ALA A 26 -5.26 -9.21 -19.79
CA ALA A 26 -6.26 -9.34 -20.83
C ALA A 26 -6.23 -10.73 -21.49
N ASP A 27 -5.07 -11.27 -21.73
CA ASP A 27 -4.89 -12.59 -22.35
C ASP A 27 -5.33 -13.71 -21.40
N ALA A 28 -5.00 -13.62 -20.12
CA ALA A 28 -5.49 -14.54 -19.10
C ALA A 28 -7.03 -14.56 -19.02
N ALA A 29 -7.65 -13.39 -19.09
CA ALA A 29 -9.11 -13.32 -19.11
C ALA A 29 -9.71 -13.95 -20.36
N ARG A 30 -9.07 -13.81 -21.53
CA ARG A 30 -9.55 -14.36 -22.81
C ARG A 30 -9.49 -15.87 -22.89
N VAL A 31 -8.62 -16.54 -22.16
CA VAL A 31 -8.57 -18.00 -22.09
C VAL A 31 -9.92 -18.61 -21.70
N SER A 32 -10.71 -17.88 -20.90
CA SER A 32 -12.06 -18.30 -20.49
C SER A 32 -13.10 -18.27 -21.63
N TYR A 33 -12.77 -17.64 -22.75
CA TYR A 33 -13.65 -17.53 -23.91
C TYR A 33 -13.13 -18.42 -25.04
N GLY A 34 -13.46 -19.61 -25.23
CA GLY A 34 -12.99 -20.50 -26.28
C GLY A 34 -12.87 -19.85 -27.67
N GLU A 35 -12.22 -20.50 -28.62
CA GLU A 35 -12.03 -20.01 -29.98
C GLU A 35 -13.38 -19.66 -30.63
N GLY A 36 -13.52 -18.44 -31.15
CA GLY A 36 -14.71 -17.95 -31.85
C GLY A 36 -15.57 -16.94 -31.09
N THR A 37 -15.38 -16.74 -29.80
CA THR A 37 -16.14 -15.73 -29.00
C THR A 37 -15.37 -14.42 -28.77
N ARG A 38 -14.31 -14.17 -29.49
CA ARG A 38 -13.51 -12.95 -29.38
C ARG A 38 -14.33 -11.71 -29.77
N SER A 39 -14.88 -11.00 -28.80
CA SER A 39 -15.19 -9.60 -29.02
C SER A 39 -13.87 -8.84 -29.10
N VAL A 40 -13.71 -7.99 -30.11
CA VAL A 40 -12.57 -7.07 -30.27
C VAL A 40 -12.72 -5.97 -29.21
N SER A 41 -12.54 -6.31 -27.92
CA SER A 41 -12.45 -5.28 -26.90
C SER A 41 -10.99 -4.88 -26.74
N ASP A 42 -10.72 -3.59 -26.73
CA ASP A 42 -9.44 -3.02 -26.34
C ASP A 42 -9.01 -3.56 -24.97
N ASN A 43 -7.72 -3.95 -24.84
CA ASN A 43 -7.18 -4.51 -23.61
C ASN A 43 -7.43 -3.61 -22.40
N ARG A 44 -7.26 -2.29 -22.55
CA ARG A 44 -7.55 -1.32 -21.50
C ARG A 44 -8.99 -1.41 -20.99
N ASN A 45 -9.97 -1.46 -21.89
CA ASN A 45 -11.39 -1.56 -21.52
C ASN A 45 -11.71 -2.90 -20.85
N LEU A 46 -11.07 -3.99 -21.27
CA LEU A 46 -11.22 -5.30 -20.65
C LEU A 46 -10.64 -5.30 -19.23
N VAL A 47 -9.42 -4.83 -19.03
CA VAL A 47 -8.78 -4.74 -17.71
C VAL A 47 -9.62 -3.87 -16.76
N ARG A 48 -10.08 -2.70 -17.20
CA ARG A 48 -11.00 -1.85 -16.42
C ARG A 48 -12.29 -2.57 -16.04
N TYR A 49 -12.86 -3.34 -16.96
CA TYR A 49 -14.04 -4.15 -16.70
C TYR A 49 -13.78 -5.21 -15.62
N LEU A 50 -12.66 -5.94 -15.69
CA LEU A 50 -12.30 -6.98 -14.75
C LEU A 50 -12.13 -6.42 -13.32
N VAL A 51 -11.42 -5.31 -13.16
CA VAL A 51 -11.23 -4.64 -11.87
C VAL A 51 -12.57 -4.17 -11.29
N ARG A 52 -13.39 -3.49 -12.10
CA ARG A 52 -14.70 -2.96 -11.69
C ARG A 52 -15.66 -4.05 -11.20
N HIS A 53 -15.66 -5.19 -11.88
CA HIS A 53 -16.52 -6.33 -11.55
C HIS A 53 -15.89 -7.35 -10.62
N LYS A 54 -14.70 -7.04 -10.06
CA LYS A 54 -13.97 -7.88 -9.09
C LYS A 54 -13.64 -9.28 -9.63
N HIS A 55 -13.32 -9.38 -10.91
CA HIS A 55 -12.75 -10.57 -11.52
C HIS A 55 -11.25 -10.58 -11.25
N THR A 56 -10.80 -11.25 -10.19
CA THR A 56 -9.45 -11.09 -9.63
C THR A 56 -8.40 -11.97 -10.27
N SER A 57 -8.76 -13.21 -10.66
CA SER A 57 -7.81 -14.19 -11.15
C SER A 57 -6.95 -13.75 -12.35
N PRO A 58 -7.43 -12.95 -13.32
CA PRO A 58 -6.54 -12.44 -14.36
C PRO A 58 -5.45 -11.49 -13.84
N LEU A 59 -5.73 -10.72 -12.77
CA LEU A 59 -4.74 -9.84 -12.15
C LEU A 59 -3.68 -10.63 -11.36
N GLU A 60 -4.00 -11.85 -10.91
CA GLU A 60 -3.08 -12.74 -10.21
C GLU A 60 -2.00 -13.32 -11.15
N MET A 61 -2.15 -13.15 -12.48
CA MET A 61 -1.15 -13.53 -13.48
C MET A 61 -0.03 -12.50 -13.67
N VAL A 62 -0.10 -11.38 -12.96
CA VAL A 62 0.99 -10.39 -12.89
C VAL A 62 1.59 -10.47 -11.50
N GLU A 63 2.91 -10.64 -11.41
CA GLU A 63 3.66 -10.76 -10.16
C GLU A 63 4.68 -9.64 -10.03
N VAL A 64 4.81 -9.08 -8.83
CA VAL A 64 5.75 -8.00 -8.52
C VAL A 64 6.70 -8.46 -7.41
N LYS A 65 8.00 -8.19 -7.57
CA LYS A 65 9.03 -8.53 -6.59
C LYS A 65 9.82 -7.30 -6.16
N PHE A 66 9.81 -7.05 -4.86
CA PHE A 66 10.54 -5.95 -4.22
C PHE A 66 11.68 -6.45 -3.35
N HIS A 67 12.72 -5.62 -3.23
CA HIS A 67 13.67 -5.65 -2.14
C HIS A 67 13.44 -4.40 -1.29
N LEU A 68 13.14 -4.58 -0.02
CA LEU A 68 12.73 -3.52 0.88
C LEU A 68 13.71 -3.46 2.06
N LYS A 69 14.08 -2.23 2.47
CA LYS A 69 14.70 -1.95 3.76
C LYS A 69 13.75 -1.06 4.55
N LEU A 70 13.26 -1.56 5.67
CA LEU A 70 12.21 -0.90 6.47
C LEU A 70 12.37 -1.22 7.96
N PRO A 71 11.87 -0.34 8.87
CA PRO A 71 11.90 -0.63 10.30
C PRO A 71 11.08 -1.87 10.65
N ILE A 72 11.51 -2.62 11.65
CA ILE A 72 10.82 -3.85 12.10
C ILE A 72 9.35 -3.59 12.43
N PHE A 73 8.99 -2.45 13.03
CA PHE A 73 7.59 -2.14 13.32
C PHE A 73 6.74 -1.95 12.04
N VAL A 74 7.34 -1.47 10.94
CA VAL A 74 6.69 -1.39 9.62
C VAL A 74 6.61 -2.78 8.99
N MET A 75 7.71 -3.56 9.09
CA MET A 75 7.76 -4.94 8.60
C MET A 75 6.63 -5.79 9.21
N ARG A 76 6.30 -5.62 10.48
CA ARG A 76 5.19 -6.33 11.13
C ARG A 76 3.81 -6.01 10.53
N GLN A 77 3.64 -4.82 9.95
CA GLN A 77 2.42 -4.46 9.22
C GLN A 77 2.43 -5.02 7.79
N LEU A 78 3.58 -5.01 7.11
CA LEU A 78 3.76 -5.65 5.81
C LEU A 78 3.46 -7.15 5.87
N ALA A 79 3.98 -7.86 6.87
CA ALA A 79 3.80 -9.31 7.08
C ALA A 79 2.33 -9.72 7.36
N ARG A 80 1.42 -8.77 7.61
CA ARG A 80 -0.03 -9.07 7.70
C ARG A 80 -0.66 -9.38 6.35
N HIS A 81 -0.02 -9.01 5.26
CA HIS A 81 -0.42 -9.34 3.88
C HIS A 81 0.13 -10.73 3.54
N ARG A 82 -0.63 -11.78 3.87
CA ARG A 82 -0.17 -13.18 3.89
C ARG A 82 -0.18 -13.85 2.51
N THR A 83 -0.91 -13.31 1.55
CA THR A 83 -0.90 -13.80 0.16
C THR A 83 0.29 -13.20 -0.58
N ALA A 84 1.47 -13.55 -0.12
CA ALA A 84 2.74 -13.07 -0.65
C ALA A 84 3.87 -14.03 -0.23
N SER A 85 4.97 -14.03 -0.98
CA SER A 85 6.20 -14.70 -0.58
C SER A 85 7.14 -13.71 0.07
N LEU A 86 7.63 -14.04 1.26
CA LEU A 86 8.48 -13.17 2.06
C LEU A 86 9.76 -13.92 2.46
N ASN A 87 10.91 -13.27 2.27
CA ASN A 87 12.18 -13.72 2.81
C ASN A 87 12.88 -12.54 3.49
N GLU A 88 13.02 -12.61 4.80
CA GLU A 88 13.57 -11.52 5.63
C GLU A 88 14.99 -11.85 6.08
N TYR A 89 15.81 -10.81 6.21
CA TYR A 89 17.13 -10.85 6.80
C TYR A 89 17.11 -11.50 8.20
N SER A 90 18.04 -12.41 8.45
CA SER A 90 18.05 -13.14 9.72
C SER A 90 19.10 -12.60 10.69
N GLY A 91 18.66 -11.95 11.74
CA GLY A 91 19.50 -11.57 12.89
C GLY A 91 19.98 -12.76 13.75
N ARG A 92 19.68 -14.01 13.36
CA ARG A 92 20.29 -15.22 13.94
C ARG A 92 21.61 -15.56 13.27
N TYR A 93 21.70 -15.34 11.96
CA TYR A 93 22.87 -15.71 11.15
C TYR A 93 23.82 -14.53 10.95
N SER A 94 23.32 -13.32 11.02
CA SER A 94 24.08 -12.11 10.72
C SER A 94 23.93 -11.07 11.84
N ILE A 95 24.88 -10.17 11.95
CA ILE A 95 24.83 -9.00 12.82
C ILE A 95 23.79 -8.03 12.20
N MET A 96 22.84 -7.57 13.01
CA MET A 96 21.86 -6.57 12.58
C MET A 96 22.53 -5.23 12.29
N SER A 97 22.01 -4.49 11.31
CA SER A 97 22.45 -3.13 11.03
C SER A 97 22.24 -2.23 12.25
N ASN A 98 23.13 -1.26 12.46
CA ASN A 98 22.98 -0.22 13.47
C ASN A 98 22.00 0.90 13.03
N ASP A 99 21.35 0.75 11.88
CA ASP A 99 20.34 1.69 11.41
C ASP A 99 19.05 1.52 12.21
N CYS A 100 18.61 2.60 12.83
CA CYS A 100 17.31 2.66 13.51
C CYS A 100 16.55 3.89 13.05
N TYR A 101 15.28 3.72 12.79
CA TYR A 101 14.40 4.80 12.39
C TYR A 101 14.27 5.87 13.47
N VAL A 102 14.50 7.11 13.07
CA VAL A 102 14.23 8.29 13.88
C VAL A 102 13.29 9.19 13.07
N PRO A 103 12.05 9.41 13.53
CA PRO A 103 11.09 10.21 12.80
C PRO A 103 11.57 11.65 12.62
N GLU A 104 11.31 12.24 11.46
CA GLU A 104 11.44 13.68 11.25
C GLU A 104 10.45 14.45 12.15
N LEU A 105 10.72 15.73 12.39
CA LEU A 105 9.92 16.54 13.32
C LEU A 105 8.44 16.67 12.90
N ASN A 106 8.16 16.68 11.60
CA ASN A 106 6.81 16.73 11.06
C ASN A 106 6.00 15.45 11.35
N TYR A 107 6.67 14.29 11.53
CA TYR A 107 6.04 13.02 11.91
C TYR A 107 5.70 12.94 13.41
N ILE A 108 6.34 13.77 14.24
CA ILE A 108 6.15 13.75 15.70
C ILE A 108 4.93 14.61 16.04
N GLN A 109 3.79 13.95 16.27
CA GLN A 109 2.51 14.55 16.58
C GLN A 109 1.86 13.84 17.78
N PRO A 110 0.95 14.49 18.50
CA PRO A 110 0.21 13.86 19.59
C PRO A 110 -0.75 12.79 19.05
N GLN A 111 -1.29 11.98 19.92
CA GLN A 111 -2.39 11.07 19.57
C GLN A 111 -3.62 11.86 19.12
N SER A 112 -4.27 11.42 18.04
CA SER A 112 -5.55 11.98 17.61
C SER A 112 -6.62 11.81 18.70
N GLN A 113 -7.45 12.83 18.91
CA GLN A 113 -8.56 12.77 19.86
C GLN A 113 -9.81 12.10 19.31
N THR A 114 -9.92 11.99 18.00
CA THR A 114 -11.08 11.43 17.30
C THR A 114 -10.84 10.04 16.74
N ASN A 115 -9.58 9.63 16.62
CA ASN A 115 -9.19 8.36 16.07
C ASN A 115 -8.07 7.73 16.92
N ASN A 116 -8.32 6.55 17.49
CA ASN A 116 -7.35 5.84 18.32
C ASN A 116 -6.10 5.35 17.56
N GLN A 117 -6.07 5.45 16.23
CA GLN A 117 -4.97 5.01 15.38
C GLN A 117 -4.23 6.17 14.71
N GLY A 118 -4.80 7.37 14.71
CA GLY A 118 -4.28 8.52 13.98
C GLY A 118 -3.38 9.42 14.81
N ARG A 119 -2.59 10.23 14.10
CA ARG A 119 -1.87 11.36 14.66
C ARG A 119 -2.82 12.57 14.71
N GLY A 120 -2.73 13.35 15.79
CA GLY A 120 -3.39 14.65 15.91
C GLY A 120 -2.45 15.78 15.52
N ASP A 121 -2.88 17.00 15.84
CA ASP A 121 -2.13 18.22 15.57
C ASP A 121 -1.85 19.00 16.87
N GLY A 122 -1.01 20.03 16.77
CA GLY A 122 -0.86 21.01 17.84
C GLY A 122 0.30 20.78 18.81
N LEU A 123 1.19 19.81 18.54
CA LEU A 123 2.41 19.68 19.32
C LEU A 123 3.39 20.80 18.99
N SER A 124 3.90 21.51 20.01
CA SER A 124 4.88 22.56 19.80
C SER A 124 6.23 22.01 19.35
N ASP A 125 6.98 22.79 18.56
CA ASP A 125 8.28 22.35 18.02
C ASP A 125 9.29 22.04 19.13
N SER A 126 9.25 22.72 20.26
CA SER A 126 10.10 22.40 21.40
C SER A 126 9.86 21.00 21.97
N TRP A 127 8.60 20.55 22.02
CA TRP A 127 8.25 19.20 22.42
C TRP A 127 8.61 18.16 21.36
N LYS A 128 8.43 18.48 20.07
CA LYS A 128 8.85 17.58 18.98
C LYS A 128 10.35 17.30 19.05
N VAL A 129 11.17 18.35 19.21
CA VAL A 129 12.62 18.22 19.38
C VAL A 129 12.96 17.37 20.59
N LYS A 130 12.33 17.60 21.73
CA LYS A 130 12.56 16.85 22.96
C LYS A 130 12.23 15.36 22.80
N TYR A 131 11.10 15.04 22.15
CA TYR A 131 10.72 13.64 21.87
C TYR A 131 11.66 12.98 20.89
N GLN A 132 12.05 13.68 19.80
CA GLN A 132 13.04 13.15 18.87
C GLN A 132 14.38 12.86 19.56
N GLN A 133 14.85 13.77 20.40
CA GLN A 133 16.08 13.58 21.17
C GLN A 133 15.97 12.36 22.10
N THR A 134 14.85 12.20 22.80
CA THR A 134 14.60 11.03 23.65
C THR A 134 14.67 9.72 22.83
N ILE A 135 14.06 9.69 21.64
CA ILE A 135 14.13 8.54 20.73
C ILE A 135 15.58 8.23 20.34
N ARG A 136 16.38 9.26 19.99
CA ARG A 136 17.80 9.10 19.64
C ARG A 136 18.61 8.53 20.81
N GLU A 137 18.45 9.08 22.02
CA GLU A 137 19.16 8.62 23.21
C GLU A 137 18.87 7.16 23.54
N PHE A 138 17.60 6.73 23.46
CA PHE A 138 17.24 5.33 23.69
C PHE A 138 17.77 4.40 22.60
N LYS A 139 17.68 4.83 21.33
CA LYS A 139 18.30 4.11 20.21
C LYS A 139 19.79 3.85 20.48
N ASP A 140 20.54 4.87 20.84
CA ASP A 140 21.98 4.77 21.06
C ASP A 140 22.31 3.84 22.25
N LYS A 141 21.52 3.87 23.32
CA LYS A 141 21.64 2.94 24.45
C LYS A 141 21.39 1.49 24.03
N CYS A 142 20.35 1.24 23.20
CA CYS A 142 20.05 -0.11 22.69
C CYS A 142 21.18 -0.64 21.80
N LEU A 143 21.73 0.19 20.91
CA LEU A 143 22.84 -0.20 20.04
C LEU A 143 24.11 -0.48 20.85
N THR A 144 24.45 0.38 21.83
CA THR A 144 25.58 0.15 22.74
C THR A 144 25.40 -1.17 23.50
N ALA A 145 24.18 -1.47 23.99
CA ALA A 145 23.91 -2.72 24.66
C ALA A 145 24.04 -3.92 23.70
N TYR A 146 23.58 -3.78 22.46
CA TYR A 146 23.71 -4.83 21.46
C TYR A 146 25.15 -5.15 21.12
N ASP A 147 26.00 -4.13 20.90
CA ASP A 147 27.42 -4.28 20.62
C ASP A 147 28.16 -4.93 21.83
N PHE A 148 27.82 -4.52 23.05
CA PHE A 148 28.34 -5.14 24.25
C PHE A 148 27.99 -6.62 24.38
N LEU A 149 26.73 -6.97 24.10
CA LEU A 149 26.24 -8.35 24.17
C LEU A 149 26.81 -9.25 23.07
N LEU A 150 27.12 -8.70 21.89
CA LEU A 150 27.80 -9.44 20.82
C LEU A 150 29.24 -9.81 21.21
N GLY A 151 29.82 -9.05 22.12
CA GLY A 151 31.22 -9.17 22.53
C GLY A 151 32.17 -8.59 21.49
N ASN A 152 33.13 -7.83 21.98
CA ASN A 152 34.26 -7.35 21.20
C ASN A 152 35.55 -8.04 21.71
N GLU A 153 36.64 -7.82 21.03
CA GLU A 153 37.97 -8.41 21.41
C GLU A 153 38.39 -8.12 22.87
N SER A 154 37.77 -7.14 23.53
CA SER A 154 38.05 -6.77 24.94
C SER A 154 37.22 -7.56 25.96
N VAL A 155 36.25 -8.38 25.55
CA VAL A 155 35.39 -9.17 26.45
C VAL A 155 35.99 -10.57 26.62
N ALA A 156 36.59 -10.81 27.79
CA ALA A 156 37.35 -12.03 28.13
C ALA A 156 36.56 -13.36 28.02
N HIS A 157 35.24 -13.30 27.91
CA HIS A 157 34.35 -14.49 27.91
C HIS A 157 33.63 -14.74 26.57
N GLY A 158 33.94 -13.98 25.52
CA GLY A 158 33.15 -13.97 24.29
C GLY A 158 31.76 -13.32 24.53
N GLY A 159 31.06 -12.99 23.44
CA GLY A 159 29.70 -12.43 23.50
C GLY A 159 28.60 -13.49 23.60
N LEU A 160 27.37 -13.02 23.70
CA LEU A 160 26.19 -13.86 23.55
C LEU A 160 26.01 -14.28 22.08
N THR A 161 25.23 -15.33 21.89
CA THR A 161 24.79 -15.68 20.52
C THR A 161 24.03 -14.51 19.88
N ARG A 162 24.16 -14.32 18.57
CA ARG A 162 23.46 -13.25 17.82
C ARG A 162 21.96 -13.28 18.07
N GLU A 163 21.35 -14.47 18.17
CA GLU A 163 19.92 -14.63 18.43
C GLU A 163 19.47 -14.12 19.80
N LEU A 164 20.35 -14.11 20.79
CA LEU A 164 20.09 -13.53 22.11
C LEU A 164 20.47 -12.05 22.15
N ALA A 165 21.62 -11.67 21.62
CA ALA A 165 22.08 -10.30 21.62
C ALA A 165 21.05 -9.34 20.99
N ARG A 166 20.42 -9.72 19.86
CA ARG A 166 19.41 -8.92 19.17
C ARG A 166 18.14 -8.62 19.98
N THR A 167 17.91 -9.27 21.11
CA THR A 167 16.72 -9.05 21.94
C THR A 167 16.63 -7.65 22.55
N VAL A 168 17.76 -6.93 22.62
CA VAL A 168 17.83 -5.57 23.13
C VAL A 168 17.61 -4.51 22.04
N LEU A 169 17.58 -4.92 20.76
CA LEU A 169 17.36 -3.98 19.65
C LEU A 169 15.92 -3.45 19.67
N PRO A 170 15.71 -2.15 19.43
CA PRO A 170 14.38 -1.57 19.39
C PRO A 170 13.65 -2.00 18.11
N VAL A 171 12.34 -1.99 18.11
CA VAL A 171 11.54 -2.27 16.91
C VAL A 171 11.70 -1.23 15.78
N SER A 172 12.35 -0.10 16.07
CA SER A 172 12.77 0.90 15.09
C SER A 172 14.02 0.49 14.30
N ASN A 173 14.72 -0.60 14.71
CA ASN A 173 15.85 -1.12 13.94
C ASN A 173 15.39 -1.54 12.54
N TYR A 174 16.22 -1.25 11.52
CA TYR A 174 15.93 -1.61 10.13
C TYR A 174 16.21 -3.08 9.87
N THR A 175 15.31 -3.70 9.13
CA THR A 175 15.48 -5.03 8.53
C THR A 175 15.37 -4.92 7.02
N GLU A 176 15.79 -5.97 6.31
CA GLU A 176 15.65 -6.06 4.87
C GLU A 176 14.88 -7.33 4.49
N CYS A 177 14.09 -7.24 3.43
CA CYS A 177 13.37 -8.42 2.93
C CYS A 177 13.17 -8.37 1.42
N TYR A 178 13.10 -9.55 0.82
CA TYR A 178 12.47 -9.76 -0.48
C TYR A 178 10.99 -10.07 -0.26
N TRP A 179 10.14 -9.35 -0.98
CA TRP A 179 8.70 -9.52 -0.94
C TRP A 179 8.15 -9.64 -2.35
N LYS A 180 7.47 -10.77 -2.65
CA LYS A 180 6.87 -11.06 -3.94
C LYS A 180 5.37 -11.26 -3.76
N ILE A 181 4.57 -10.63 -4.62
CA ILE A 181 3.12 -10.60 -4.51
C ILE A 181 2.50 -10.45 -5.89
N ASP A 182 1.37 -11.09 -6.12
CA ASP A 182 0.57 -10.86 -7.32
C ASP A 182 -0.13 -9.48 -7.30
N LEU A 183 -0.51 -8.98 -8.47
CA LEU A 183 -1.04 -7.63 -8.64
C LEU A 183 -2.39 -7.42 -7.92
N HIS A 184 -3.27 -8.44 -7.86
CA HIS A 184 -4.54 -8.33 -7.13
C HIS A 184 -4.28 -8.08 -5.64
N ASN A 185 -3.44 -8.91 -5.02
CA ASN A 185 -3.09 -8.77 -3.61
C ASN A 185 -2.22 -7.53 -3.33
N PHE A 186 -1.41 -7.11 -4.30
CA PHE A 186 -0.68 -5.85 -4.23
C PHE A 186 -1.63 -4.64 -4.19
N PHE A 187 -2.65 -4.59 -5.05
CA PHE A 187 -3.68 -3.54 -4.98
C PHE A 187 -4.49 -3.60 -3.67
N HIS A 188 -4.75 -4.78 -3.14
CA HIS A 188 -5.35 -4.91 -1.81
C HIS A 188 -4.44 -4.33 -0.71
N PHE A 189 -3.13 -4.59 -0.77
CA PHE A 189 -2.15 -3.96 0.11
C PHE A 189 -2.16 -2.44 -0.03
N CYS A 190 -2.08 -1.91 -1.26
CA CYS A 190 -2.10 -0.47 -1.53
C CYS A 190 -3.36 0.20 -0.97
N ARG A 191 -4.55 -0.37 -1.23
CA ARG A 191 -5.81 0.14 -0.69
C ARG A 191 -5.78 0.30 0.82
N LEU A 192 -5.22 -0.68 1.55
CA LEU A 192 -5.21 -0.65 3.02
C LEU A 192 -4.08 0.18 3.60
N ARG A 193 -2.95 0.31 2.90
CA ARG A 193 -1.74 0.93 3.45
C ARG A 193 -1.45 2.32 2.91
N MET A 194 -2.08 2.71 1.81
CA MET A 194 -2.08 4.11 1.34
C MET A 194 -3.24 4.93 1.94
N ASP A 195 -4.16 4.28 2.67
CA ASP A 195 -5.28 4.91 3.37
C ASP A 195 -4.78 5.80 4.52
N ASP A 196 -5.40 6.96 4.72
CA ASP A 196 -5.01 7.95 5.73
C ASP A 196 -5.13 7.45 7.18
N HIS A 197 -5.89 6.36 7.41
CA HIS A 197 -5.98 5.71 8.71
C HIS A 197 -4.81 4.73 8.97
N ALA A 198 -4.02 4.38 7.97
CA ALA A 198 -2.82 3.58 8.16
C ALA A 198 -1.72 4.41 8.84
N GLN A 199 -0.77 3.74 9.52
CA GLN A 199 0.37 4.43 10.09
C GLN A 199 1.20 5.09 8.98
N GLN A 200 1.63 6.35 9.17
CA GLN A 200 2.29 7.14 8.14
C GLN A 200 3.50 6.43 7.52
N GLU A 201 4.31 5.74 8.34
CA GLU A 201 5.50 5.07 7.85
C GLU A 201 5.18 3.96 6.85
N ILE A 202 4.15 3.15 7.05
CA ILE A 202 3.76 2.13 6.04
C ILE A 202 3.07 2.77 4.83
N GLN A 203 2.37 3.92 5.01
CA GLN A 203 1.82 4.67 3.87
C GLN A 203 2.92 5.09 2.91
N ASP A 204 4.04 5.61 3.42
CA ASP A 204 5.13 6.11 2.60
C ASP A 204 5.77 4.99 1.77
N TYR A 205 6.00 3.82 2.37
CA TYR A 205 6.44 2.63 1.61
C TYR A 205 5.41 2.21 0.56
N ALA A 206 4.14 2.13 0.92
CA ALA A 206 3.09 1.69 0.00
C ALA A 206 2.93 2.64 -1.19
N LYS A 207 2.99 3.95 -0.97
CA LYS A 207 2.93 4.96 -2.03
C LYS A 207 4.11 4.84 -2.99
N VAL A 208 5.33 4.70 -2.48
CA VAL A 208 6.53 4.51 -3.31
C VAL A 208 6.44 3.21 -4.12
N MET A 209 6.02 2.11 -3.48
CA MET A 209 5.84 0.82 -4.18
C MET A 209 4.79 0.94 -5.30
N TYR A 210 3.67 1.62 -5.04
CA TYR A 210 2.62 1.84 -6.02
C TYR A 210 3.11 2.67 -7.22
N GLU A 211 3.81 3.78 -6.98
CA GLU A 211 4.36 4.63 -8.04
C GLU A 211 5.40 3.91 -8.90
N MET A 212 6.11 2.93 -8.36
CA MET A 212 7.05 2.10 -9.14
C MET A 212 6.34 1.10 -10.05
N VAL A 213 5.20 0.55 -9.62
CA VAL A 213 4.44 -0.47 -10.37
C VAL A 213 3.50 0.15 -11.39
N LYS A 214 2.89 1.30 -11.07
CA LYS A 214 1.90 1.99 -11.91
C LYS A 214 2.30 2.13 -13.40
N PRO A 215 3.53 2.49 -13.77
CA PRO A 215 3.93 2.60 -15.17
C PRO A 215 4.01 1.27 -15.92
N GLU A 216 4.13 0.15 -15.22
CA GLU A 216 4.25 -1.19 -15.81
C GLU A 216 2.87 -1.80 -16.12
N VAL A 217 1.83 -1.36 -15.41
CA VAL A 217 0.43 -1.81 -15.56
C VAL A 217 -0.54 -0.62 -15.59
N PRO A 218 -0.40 0.31 -16.54
CA PRO A 218 -1.10 1.58 -16.52
C PRO A 218 -2.63 1.45 -16.56
N ALA A 219 -3.21 0.50 -17.30
CA ALA A 219 -4.65 0.32 -17.38
C ALA A 219 -5.22 -0.30 -16.09
N ALA A 220 -4.49 -1.25 -15.49
CA ALA A 220 -4.87 -1.82 -14.20
C ALA A 220 -4.74 -0.81 -13.05
N ALA A 221 -3.68 0.02 -13.08
CA ALA A 221 -3.48 1.09 -12.10
C ALA A 221 -4.58 2.16 -12.19
N GLU A 222 -4.92 2.62 -13.38
CA GLU A 222 -6.05 3.54 -13.61
C GLU A 222 -7.37 2.94 -13.07
N ALA A 223 -7.63 1.67 -13.36
CA ALA A 223 -8.82 0.99 -12.87
C ALA A 223 -8.82 0.84 -11.34
N PHE A 224 -7.67 0.60 -10.72
CA PHE A 224 -7.50 0.57 -9.26
C PHE A 224 -7.81 1.95 -8.65
N GLU A 225 -7.27 3.03 -9.23
CA GLU A 225 -7.53 4.39 -8.75
C GLU A 225 -9.03 4.72 -8.83
N ASP A 226 -9.68 4.43 -9.96
CA ASP A 226 -11.09 4.80 -10.20
C ASP A 226 -12.08 3.96 -9.38
N TYR A 227 -11.86 2.64 -9.30
CA TYR A 227 -12.89 1.72 -8.79
C TYR A 227 -12.60 1.17 -7.39
N ILE A 228 -11.37 1.36 -6.87
CA ILE A 228 -10.96 0.82 -5.59
C ILE A 228 -10.45 1.92 -4.66
N TYR A 229 -9.39 2.64 -5.05
CA TYR A 229 -8.70 3.58 -4.15
C TYR A 229 -9.50 4.85 -3.90
N ASN A 230 -9.99 5.52 -4.96
CA ASN A 230 -10.79 6.74 -4.85
C ASN A 230 -12.31 6.46 -4.84
N SER A 231 -12.73 5.20 -4.79
CA SER A 231 -14.14 4.87 -4.79
C SER A 231 -14.78 5.02 -3.42
N VAL A 232 -16.04 5.45 -3.41
CA VAL A 232 -16.87 5.46 -2.21
C VAL A 232 -17.71 4.19 -2.17
N ASN A 233 -17.57 3.41 -1.10
CA ASN A 233 -18.41 2.25 -0.87
C ASN A 233 -19.66 2.68 -0.11
N MET A 234 -20.83 2.35 -0.62
CA MET A 234 -22.10 2.58 0.03
C MET A 234 -22.69 1.24 0.50
N SER A 235 -23.10 1.19 1.75
CA SER A 235 -23.89 0.08 2.27
C SER A 235 -25.29 0.03 1.63
N ARG A 236 -25.97 -1.10 1.77
CA ARG A 236 -27.37 -1.22 1.32
C ARG A 236 -28.26 -0.14 1.96
N MET A 237 -28.09 0.10 3.26
CA MET A 237 -28.90 1.09 3.99
C MET A 237 -28.65 2.53 3.52
N GLU A 238 -27.39 2.89 3.24
CA GLU A 238 -27.05 4.20 2.66
C GLU A 238 -27.62 4.35 1.25
N MET A 239 -27.59 3.28 0.44
CA MET A 239 -28.19 3.28 -0.90
C MET A 239 -29.71 3.40 -0.81
N ASP A 240 -30.39 2.70 0.12
CA ASP A 240 -31.81 2.81 0.35
C ASP A 240 -32.21 4.25 0.76
N ALA A 241 -31.42 4.88 1.63
CA ALA A 241 -31.62 6.28 2.04
C ALA A 241 -31.44 7.24 0.86
N LEU A 242 -30.39 7.05 0.03
CA LEU A 242 -30.15 7.85 -1.16
C LEU A 242 -31.31 7.70 -2.17
N GLN A 243 -31.76 6.48 -2.43
CA GLN A 243 -32.90 6.22 -3.34
C GLN A 243 -34.20 6.84 -2.82
N TYR A 244 -34.42 6.81 -1.49
CA TYR A 244 -35.58 7.48 -0.87
C TYR A 244 -35.51 9.00 -1.05
N ALA A 245 -34.35 9.61 -0.78
CA ALA A 245 -34.15 11.04 -1.00
C ALA A 245 -34.38 11.43 -2.48
N MET A 246 -33.90 10.62 -3.42
CA MET A 246 -34.08 10.85 -4.86
C MET A 246 -35.53 10.74 -5.32
N LYS A 247 -36.40 9.99 -4.63
CA LYS A 247 -37.86 9.93 -4.93
C LYS A 247 -38.54 11.26 -4.66
N SER A 248 -38.02 12.06 -3.75
CA SER A 248 -38.52 13.40 -3.44
C SER A 248 -38.19 14.43 -4.54
N PHE A 249 -37.32 14.06 -5.49
CA PHE A 249 -36.91 14.88 -6.64
C PHE A 249 -37.11 14.09 -7.95
N PRO A 250 -38.34 14.00 -8.46
CA PRO A 250 -38.66 13.14 -9.62
C PRO A 250 -37.82 13.43 -10.88
N ASP A 251 -37.44 14.69 -11.06
CA ASP A 251 -36.63 15.13 -12.19
C ASP A 251 -35.17 14.74 -12.10
N MET A 252 -34.67 14.35 -10.89
CA MET A 252 -33.27 14.02 -10.68
C MET A 252 -32.77 12.87 -11.56
N LYS A 253 -33.60 11.83 -11.75
CA LYS A 253 -33.27 10.71 -12.66
C LYS A 253 -33.12 11.16 -14.11
N THR A 254 -34.03 12.03 -14.55
CA THR A 254 -34.00 12.64 -15.88
C THR A 254 -32.79 13.56 -16.00
N TYR A 255 -32.50 14.34 -14.99
CA TYR A 255 -31.33 15.20 -14.93
C TYR A 255 -30.02 14.37 -15.04
N ILE A 256 -29.83 13.32 -14.24
CA ILE A 256 -28.65 12.45 -14.31
C ILE A 256 -28.52 11.79 -15.69
N LYS A 257 -29.61 11.34 -16.31
CA LYS A 257 -29.59 10.80 -17.68
C LYS A 257 -29.12 11.85 -18.69
N ASN A 258 -29.52 13.09 -18.50
CA ASN A 258 -29.19 14.20 -19.41
C ASN A 258 -27.75 14.71 -19.21
N LEU A 259 -27.17 14.54 -18.01
CA LEU A 259 -25.75 14.87 -17.74
C LEU A 259 -24.79 14.15 -18.68
N LYS A 260 -25.13 12.96 -19.13
CA LYS A 260 -24.35 12.22 -20.14
C LYS A 260 -24.13 12.99 -21.43
N ASN A 261 -25.09 13.84 -21.80
CA ASN A 261 -25.10 14.61 -23.05
C ASN A 261 -24.69 16.08 -22.82
N ALA A 262 -24.32 16.45 -21.58
CA ALA A 262 -23.84 17.80 -21.28
C ALA A 262 -22.43 17.95 -21.87
N GLU A 263 -22.28 18.84 -22.86
CA GLU A 263 -21.03 19.06 -23.57
C GLU A 263 -19.91 19.61 -22.65
N ASP A 264 -20.30 20.28 -21.56
CA ASP A 264 -19.37 20.96 -20.64
C ASP A 264 -18.89 20.11 -19.45
N ILE A 265 -19.42 18.89 -19.25
CA ILE A 265 -19.13 18.08 -18.07
C ILE A 265 -18.70 16.66 -18.51
N ASN A 266 -17.41 16.41 -18.45
CA ASN A 266 -16.84 15.08 -18.68
C ASN A 266 -16.50 14.40 -17.35
N PHE A 267 -17.30 13.43 -16.92
CA PHE A 267 -17.05 12.60 -15.74
C PHE A 267 -16.11 11.41 -16.02
N GLY A 268 -15.57 11.28 -17.21
CA GLY A 268 -14.72 10.16 -17.61
C GLY A 268 -15.44 8.81 -17.73
N LEU A 269 -16.76 8.76 -17.53
CA LEU A 269 -17.54 7.51 -17.59
C LEU A 269 -17.77 7.05 -19.03
N SER A 270 -17.47 5.77 -19.30
CA SER A 270 -17.85 5.13 -20.56
C SER A 270 -19.39 4.99 -20.70
N LYS A 271 -19.86 4.72 -21.92
CA LYS A 271 -21.29 4.48 -22.18
C LYS A 271 -21.88 3.36 -21.32
N ARG A 272 -21.07 2.35 -21.00
CA ARG A 272 -21.48 1.22 -20.15
C ARG A 272 -21.58 1.63 -18.68
N GLU A 273 -20.62 2.37 -18.18
CA GLU A 273 -20.60 2.88 -16.80
C GLU A 273 -21.78 3.84 -16.54
N TRP A 274 -22.11 4.69 -17.49
CA TRP A 274 -23.32 5.51 -17.43
C TRP A 274 -24.59 4.67 -17.30
N LYS A 275 -24.71 3.58 -18.08
CA LYS A 275 -25.83 2.68 -17.99
C LYS A 275 -25.93 2.02 -16.61
N GLU A 276 -24.81 1.52 -16.10
CA GLU A 276 -24.73 0.91 -14.76
C GLU A 276 -25.06 1.91 -13.64
N LEU A 277 -24.58 3.16 -13.73
CA LEU A 277 -24.93 4.22 -12.78
C LEU A 277 -26.44 4.45 -12.74
N VAL A 278 -27.08 4.61 -13.91
CA VAL A 278 -28.55 4.81 -14.00
C VAL A 278 -29.30 3.61 -13.44
N GLU A 279 -28.80 2.40 -13.58
CA GLU A 279 -29.40 1.19 -13.01
C GLU A 279 -29.30 1.14 -11.48
N LYS A 280 -28.16 1.57 -10.90
CA LYS A 280 -27.98 1.67 -9.44
C LYS A 280 -28.91 2.68 -8.77
N LEU A 281 -29.38 3.67 -9.53
CA LEU A 281 -30.27 4.73 -9.05
C LEU A 281 -31.77 4.41 -9.26
N LYS A 282 -32.12 3.22 -9.77
CA LYS A 282 -33.51 2.74 -9.88
C LYS A 282 -34.03 2.25 -8.54
#